data_745ff2c541d0ad5c9d01b533b43c3bb5
#
_entry.id   745ff2c541d0ad5c9d01b533b43c3bb5
#
_cell.length_a   1.000
_cell.length_b   1.000
_cell.length_c   1.000
_cell.angle_alpha   90.00
_cell.angle_beta   90.00
_cell.angle_gamma   90.00
#
_symmetry.space_group_name_H-M   'P 1'
#
loop_
_entity.id
_entity.type
_entity.pdbx_description
1 polymer ?
#
loop_
_entity_poly.entity_id
_entity_poly.type
_entity_poly.pdbx_seq_one_letter_code
_entity_poly.pdbx_strand_id
1 'polypeptide(L)'
;MQIFNRITVPLFIVFLLFLYSCEDLMLHTEMNFTLTPTDSLQLLKINRSTEIELNPNNFEDSNITVTWSANTGMIVGHGLTAIYTAPSEPCTAIVQTLLTDEYDSTIMDSLVIIVYKQLIILKADDLIYSSGYTIPLGFQRFIDYVEQKKIMASIGIIGNSLEIDNDDYFTILRDIINDGSIEIWNHGFDHKLNGVNQNGETYHEFWNTSYEHQKEHLEKTQDLAREKLGISLRAFGAPGNNHDSVTLDVINGNDEIKIWFYGNPESNKLILERHYNIEFPTSFPDYEEFVDNYPNDEEYLALQIHPNVWDDERFEQFNLIVDYLIQQRVAFVTPYQFYRLAQR
;
A
#
# COMPACT_ATOMS: atom_id res chain seq x y z
N MET A 1 31.45 51.27 63.41
CA MET A 1 31.95 50.89 64.69
C MET A 1 30.98 49.87 65.30
N GLN A 2 31.14 48.60 64.94
CA GLN A 2 30.49 47.49 65.62
C GLN A 2 31.35 46.23 65.46
N ILE A 3 31.53 45.56 66.52
CA ILE A 3 32.50 44.52 66.75
C ILE A 3 31.97 43.18 66.28
N PHE A 4 32.78 42.45 65.49
CA PHE A 4 32.50 41.08 65.11
C PHE A 4 32.93 40.09 66.21
N ASN A 5 31.97 39.34 66.78
CA ASN A 5 32.28 38.17 67.61
C ASN A 5 32.28 36.93 66.71
N ARG A 6 33.40 36.24 66.63
CA ARG A 6 33.55 34.91 66.03
C ARG A 6 33.17 33.87 67.09
N ILE A 7 32.17 33.07 66.79
CA ILE A 7 31.84 31.84 67.48
C ILE A 7 32.42 30.66 66.72
N THR A 8 33.42 30.03 67.30
CA THR A 8 33.98 28.75 66.87
C THR A 8 33.12 27.60 67.40
N VAL A 9 32.53 26.80 66.51
CA VAL A 9 31.83 25.55 66.90
C VAL A 9 32.76 24.38 66.51
N PRO A 10 32.98 23.44 67.40
CA PRO A 10 33.84 22.29 67.16
C PRO A 10 33.12 21.27 66.24
N LEU A 11 33.81 20.81 65.19
CA LEU A 11 33.43 19.81 64.28
C LEU A 11 33.46 18.42 64.92
N PHE A 12 32.31 17.88 65.33
CA PHE A 12 32.15 16.47 65.69
C PHE A 12 32.00 15.65 64.45
N ILE A 13 33.06 14.93 64.06
CA ILE A 13 33.01 13.94 62.95
C ILE A 13 32.34 12.68 63.53
N VAL A 14 31.08 12.49 63.22
CA VAL A 14 30.39 11.20 63.40
C VAL A 14 30.65 10.34 62.16
N PHE A 15 31.50 9.34 62.29
CA PHE A 15 31.69 8.28 61.34
C PHE A 15 30.45 7.37 61.35
N LEU A 16 29.47 7.63 60.54
CA LEU A 16 28.40 6.68 60.27
C LEU A 16 28.93 5.68 59.18
N LEU A 17 29.26 4.49 59.68
CA LEU A 17 29.45 3.31 58.81
C LEU A 17 28.10 2.95 58.20
N PHE A 18 27.86 3.42 56.98
CA PHE A 18 26.84 2.84 56.12
C PHE A 18 27.35 1.47 55.64
N LEU A 19 26.83 0.42 56.25
CA LEU A 19 26.81 -0.90 55.66
C LEU A 19 25.89 -0.81 54.45
N TYR A 20 26.46 -0.54 53.29
CA TYR A 20 25.77 -0.78 52.04
C TYR A 20 25.61 -2.30 51.91
N SER A 21 24.41 -2.77 52.18
CA SER A 21 23.92 -4.02 51.62
C SER A 21 24.03 -3.87 50.12
N CYS A 22 24.89 -4.65 49.49
CA CYS A 22 24.87 -4.86 48.08
C CYS A 22 23.61 -5.68 47.79
N GLU A 23 22.43 -5.00 47.72
CA GLU A 23 21.34 -5.51 46.93
C GLU A 23 21.79 -5.32 45.47
N ASP A 24 22.00 -6.43 44.82
CA ASP A 24 22.16 -6.48 43.38
C ASP A 24 21.06 -5.62 42.74
N LEU A 25 21.45 -4.44 42.23
CA LEU A 25 20.61 -3.67 41.35
C LEU A 25 20.54 -4.47 40.03
N MET A 26 19.67 -5.49 40.01
CA MET A 26 19.32 -6.14 38.77
C MET A 26 18.71 -5.06 37.92
N LEU A 27 19.47 -4.57 36.96
CA LEU A 27 18.96 -3.80 35.83
C LEU A 27 17.96 -4.75 35.12
N HIS A 28 16.67 -4.63 35.48
CA HIS A 28 15.63 -5.21 34.68
C HIS A 28 15.73 -4.55 33.32
N THR A 29 16.27 -5.28 32.36
CA THR A 29 16.20 -4.87 30.96
C THR A 29 14.72 -4.81 30.59
N GLU A 30 14.22 -3.64 30.26
CA GLU A 30 12.81 -3.52 29.84
C GLU A 30 12.54 -4.51 28.73
N MET A 31 11.57 -5.40 28.95
CA MET A 31 11.08 -6.30 27.93
C MET A 31 10.53 -5.45 26.79
N ASN A 32 10.98 -5.70 25.56
CA ASN A 32 10.45 -5.06 24.37
C ASN A 32 10.30 -6.10 23.27
N PHE A 33 9.16 -6.11 22.57
CA PHE A 33 8.90 -7.02 21.48
C PHE A 33 7.96 -6.39 20.44
N THR A 34 7.91 -6.99 19.26
CA THR A 34 6.98 -6.60 18.21
C THR A 34 6.27 -7.84 17.66
N LEU A 35 4.97 -7.72 17.44
CA LEU A 35 4.19 -8.70 16.69
C LEU A 35 4.34 -8.42 15.19
N THR A 36 4.78 -9.42 14.46
CA THR A 36 4.82 -9.36 13.01
C THR A 36 4.06 -10.54 12.42
N PRO A 37 3.14 -10.32 11.48
CA PRO A 37 2.69 -11.41 10.63
C PRO A 37 3.89 -11.86 9.81
N THR A 38 3.98 -13.15 9.50
CA THR A 38 5.02 -13.72 8.62
C THR A 38 5.05 -13.00 7.28
N ASP A 39 3.96 -12.33 6.96
CA ASP A 39 3.84 -11.46 5.82
C ASP A 39 3.48 -10.03 6.27
N SER A 40 4.17 -9.04 5.72
CA SER A 40 4.07 -7.64 6.11
C SER A 40 2.73 -6.96 5.73
N LEU A 41 1.84 -7.65 5.00
CA LEU A 41 0.51 -7.15 4.67
C LEU A 41 -0.49 -7.70 5.70
N GLN A 42 -1.06 -6.82 6.48
CA GLN A 42 -2.07 -7.15 7.49
C GLN A 42 -3.44 -7.46 6.86
N LEU A 43 -3.44 -8.22 5.75
CA LEU A 43 -4.62 -8.60 4.96
C LEU A 43 -4.72 -10.13 4.93
N LEU A 44 -5.87 -10.67 5.30
CA LEU A 44 -6.12 -12.10 5.30
C LEU A 44 -7.51 -12.40 4.71
N LYS A 45 -7.58 -13.31 3.74
CA LYS A 45 -8.86 -13.73 3.16
C LYS A 45 -9.68 -14.53 4.21
N ILE A 46 -11.00 -14.40 4.19
CA ILE A 46 -11.92 -15.20 5.02
C ILE A 46 -11.55 -16.69 4.98
N ASN A 47 -11.70 -17.38 6.08
CA ASN A 47 -11.41 -18.83 6.24
C ASN A 47 -9.96 -19.25 5.94
N ARG A 48 -9.01 -18.27 5.83
CA ARG A 48 -7.59 -18.55 5.67
C ARG A 48 -6.85 -18.37 6.98
N SER A 49 -5.70 -19.01 7.08
CA SER A 49 -4.83 -18.91 8.25
C SER A 49 -3.51 -18.24 7.89
N THR A 50 -2.94 -17.56 8.86
CA THR A 50 -1.59 -16.99 8.80
C THR A 50 -0.83 -17.32 10.06
N GLU A 51 0.47 -17.48 9.98
CA GLU A 51 1.36 -17.56 11.12
C GLU A 51 1.71 -16.13 11.57
N ILE A 52 1.76 -15.93 12.87
CA ILE A 52 2.18 -14.68 13.51
C ILE A 52 3.36 -15.02 14.38
N GLU A 53 4.43 -14.26 14.22
CA GLU A 53 5.66 -14.41 14.97
C GLU A 53 5.85 -13.23 15.94
N LEU A 54 6.25 -13.57 17.15
CA LEU A 54 6.65 -12.62 18.17
C LEU A 54 8.16 -12.49 18.11
N ASN A 55 8.65 -11.31 17.76
CA ASN A 55 10.08 -11.03 17.71
C ASN A 55 10.51 -10.31 18.99
N PRO A 56 11.09 -11.04 19.96
CA PRO A 56 11.57 -10.45 21.18
C PRO A 56 12.89 -9.71 20.93
N ASN A 57 12.95 -8.44 21.32
CA ASN A 57 14.21 -7.72 21.40
C ASN A 57 14.76 -7.88 22.84
N ASN A 58 15.97 -8.42 22.98
CA ASN A 58 16.71 -8.56 24.26
C ASN A 58 16.15 -9.58 25.27
N PHE A 59 15.65 -10.73 24.82
CA PHE A 59 15.36 -11.84 25.72
C PHE A 59 16.54 -12.83 25.75
N GLU A 60 17.09 -13.05 26.93
CA GLU A 60 17.78 -14.30 27.26
C GLU A 60 16.71 -15.33 27.70
N ASP A 61 16.88 -16.58 27.34
CA ASP A 61 15.97 -17.75 27.49
C ASP A 61 15.44 -18.00 28.92
N SER A 62 14.85 -17.03 29.55
CA SER A 62 14.24 -17.16 30.88
C SER A 62 12.73 -17.36 30.78
N ASN A 63 12.18 -18.15 31.65
CA ASN A 63 10.79 -18.55 31.89
C ASN A 63 9.73 -17.50 31.54
N ILE A 64 9.47 -17.30 30.23
CA ILE A 64 8.44 -16.39 29.76
C ILE A 64 7.19 -17.22 29.44
N THR A 65 6.05 -16.77 29.95
CA THR A 65 4.74 -17.28 29.54
C THR A 65 4.15 -16.36 28.48
N VAL A 66 3.75 -16.94 27.33
CA VAL A 66 3.12 -16.22 26.23
C VAL A 66 1.66 -16.63 26.13
N THR A 67 0.77 -15.67 26.23
CA THR A 67 -0.67 -15.88 26.05
C THR A 67 -1.16 -15.14 24.81
N TRP A 68 -1.82 -15.87 23.91
CA TRP A 68 -2.38 -15.34 22.66
C TRP A 68 -3.90 -15.24 22.76
N SER A 69 -4.46 -14.17 22.22
CA SER A 69 -5.91 -13.97 22.13
C SER A 69 -6.28 -13.24 20.83
N ALA A 70 -7.52 -13.37 20.39
CA ALA A 70 -8.07 -12.62 19.26
C ALA A 70 -9.52 -12.23 19.57
N ASN A 71 -9.93 -11.03 19.14
CA ASN A 71 -11.29 -10.55 19.32
C ASN A 71 -12.31 -11.28 18.42
N THR A 72 -11.84 -11.86 17.30
CA THR A 72 -12.62 -12.64 16.33
C THR A 72 -11.71 -13.63 15.60
N GLY A 73 -12.30 -14.66 14.97
CA GLY A 73 -11.54 -15.77 14.40
C GLY A 73 -11.04 -16.74 15.48
N MET A 74 -10.07 -17.56 15.12
CA MET A 74 -9.48 -18.55 16.02
C MET A 74 -7.96 -18.35 16.07
N ILE A 75 -7.36 -18.42 17.26
CA ILE A 75 -5.92 -18.38 17.42
C ILE A 75 -5.42 -19.57 18.24
N VAL A 76 -4.33 -20.18 17.79
CA VAL A 76 -3.63 -21.27 18.47
C VAL A 76 -2.17 -20.89 18.65
N GLY A 77 -1.77 -20.61 19.88
CA GLY A 77 -0.41 -20.22 20.23
C GLY A 77 0.52 -21.42 20.44
N HIS A 78 1.78 -21.26 20.03
CA HIS A 78 2.88 -22.21 20.18
C HIS A 78 4.13 -21.47 20.68
N GLY A 79 4.13 -21.02 21.92
CA GLY A 79 5.23 -20.18 22.45
C GLY A 79 5.30 -18.83 21.71
N LEU A 80 6.42 -18.55 21.05
CA LEU A 80 6.66 -17.29 20.34
C LEU A 80 5.94 -17.19 18.99
N THR A 81 5.24 -18.22 18.55
CA THR A 81 4.44 -18.19 17.30
C THR A 81 2.98 -18.51 17.60
N ALA A 82 2.09 -18.10 16.72
CA ALA A 82 0.70 -18.49 16.75
C ALA A 82 0.13 -18.62 15.34
N ILE A 83 -0.82 -19.52 15.16
CA ILE A 83 -1.62 -19.62 13.94
C ILE A 83 -2.95 -18.94 14.18
N TYR A 84 -3.19 -17.85 13.46
CA TYR A 84 -4.48 -17.18 13.41
C TYR A 84 -5.29 -17.63 12.20
N THR A 85 -6.55 -18.01 12.39
CA THR A 85 -7.50 -18.38 11.35
C THR A 85 -8.63 -17.35 11.30
N ALA A 86 -8.80 -16.72 10.15
CA ALA A 86 -9.83 -15.72 9.91
C ALA A 86 -11.24 -16.34 9.96
N PRO A 87 -12.24 -15.59 10.45
CA PRO A 87 -13.64 -16.03 10.40
C PRO A 87 -14.18 -16.09 8.95
N SER A 88 -15.41 -16.58 8.79
CA SER A 88 -16.09 -16.68 7.49
C SER A 88 -16.62 -15.35 6.97
N GLU A 89 -16.64 -14.31 7.80
CA GLU A 89 -17.15 -13.00 7.44
C GLU A 89 -16.05 -11.95 7.51
N PRO A 90 -16.02 -10.96 6.58
CA PRO A 90 -15.07 -9.87 6.59
C PRO A 90 -15.17 -9.03 7.87
N CYS A 91 -14.03 -8.70 8.47
CA CYS A 91 -13.98 -7.92 9.70
C CYS A 91 -12.58 -7.33 9.93
N THR A 92 -12.45 -6.50 10.96
CA THR A 92 -11.16 -6.13 11.53
C THR A 92 -10.88 -7.00 12.74
N ALA A 93 -9.91 -7.90 12.62
CA ALA A 93 -9.43 -8.73 13.72
C ALA A 93 -8.30 -8.03 14.48
N ILE A 94 -8.30 -8.15 15.80
CA ILE A 94 -7.22 -7.71 16.66
C ILE A 94 -6.67 -8.95 17.35
N VAL A 95 -5.45 -9.33 16.98
CA VAL A 95 -4.69 -10.37 17.68
C VAL A 95 -3.85 -9.69 18.74
N GLN A 96 -3.88 -10.22 19.95
CA GLN A 96 -3.14 -9.71 21.08
C GLN A 96 -2.26 -10.79 21.67
N THR A 97 -1.08 -10.41 22.15
CA THR A 97 -0.24 -11.26 22.98
C THR A 97 0.11 -10.58 24.28
N LEU A 98 0.11 -11.38 25.34
CA LEU A 98 0.55 -10.99 26.67
C LEU A 98 1.75 -11.87 27.04
N LEU A 99 2.88 -11.22 27.30
CA LEU A 99 4.05 -11.86 27.88
C LEU A 99 4.07 -11.61 29.36
N THR A 100 4.43 -12.66 30.13
CA THR A 100 4.62 -12.59 31.57
C THR A 100 5.96 -13.24 31.90
N ASP A 101 6.84 -12.51 32.62
CA ASP A 101 8.12 -13.03 33.07
C ASP A 101 7.98 -13.81 34.42
N GLU A 102 9.07 -14.34 34.90
CA GLU A 102 9.14 -15.08 36.18
C GLU A 102 8.86 -14.20 37.42
N TYR A 103 8.81 -12.87 37.27
CA TYR A 103 8.52 -11.90 38.31
C TYR A 103 7.10 -11.33 38.24
N ASP A 104 6.23 -11.95 37.41
CA ASP A 104 4.87 -11.47 37.11
C ASP A 104 4.82 -10.09 36.44
N SER A 105 5.92 -9.60 35.86
CA SER A 105 5.90 -8.42 35.01
C SER A 105 5.26 -8.76 33.70
N THR A 106 4.40 -7.89 33.20
CA THR A 106 3.63 -8.14 31.97
C THR A 106 3.84 -7.06 30.94
N ILE A 107 3.92 -7.47 29.67
CA ILE A 107 3.88 -6.57 28.50
C ILE A 107 2.90 -7.11 27.46
N MET A 108 2.19 -6.21 26.79
CA MET A 108 1.18 -6.56 25.79
C MET A 108 1.45 -5.81 24.48
N ASP A 109 1.25 -6.51 23.36
CA ASP A 109 1.21 -5.92 22.03
C ASP A 109 0.01 -6.43 21.24
N SER A 110 -0.35 -5.74 20.15
CA SER A 110 -1.49 -6.09 19.33
C SER A 110 -1.22 -5.88 17.83
N LEU A 111 -1.72 -6.81 17.03
CA LEU A 111 -1.68 -6.77 15.59
C LEU A 111 -3.10 -6.64 15.03
N VAL A 112 -3.32 -5.68 14.14
CA VAL A 112 -4.59 -5.52 13.42
C VAL A 112 -4.50 -6.29 12.10
N ILE A 113 -5.49 -7.16 11.83
CA ILE A 113 -5.61 -7.90 10.57
C ILE A 113 -6.94 -7.53 9.93
N ILE A 114 -6.90 -7.05 8.70
CA ILE A 114 -8.08 -6.82 7.88
C ILE A 114 -8.48 -8.14 7.21
N VAL A 115 -9.60 -8.69 7.62
CA VAL A 115 -10.17 -9.90 7.02
C VAL A 115 -11.10 -9.49 5.89
N TYR A 116 -10.82 -9.97 4.68
CA TYR A 116 -11.55 -9.59 3.47
C TYR A 116 -12.19 -10.79 2.75
N LYS A 117 -13.23 -10.53 1.96
CA LYS A 117 -13.83 -11.47 1.01
C LYS A 117 -13.35 -11.20 -0.41
N GLN A 118 -13.29 -9.93 -0.81
CA GLN A 118 -12.92 -9.47 -2.14
C GLN A 118 -11.94 -8.30 -2.07
N LEU A 119 -11.03 -8.21 -3.02
CA LEU A 119 -10.06 -7.12 -3.16
C LEU A 119 -10.48 -6.17 -4.28
N ILE A 120 -10.30 -4.87 -4.05
CA ILE A 120 -10.55 -3.83 -5.06
C ILE A 120 -9.24 -3.11 -5.39
N ILE A 121 -8.95 -3.00 -6.67
CA ILE A 121 -7.82 -2.25 -7.22
C ILE A 121 -8.40 -1.11 -8.05
N LEU A 122 -8.32 0.11 -7.54
CA LEU A 122 -8.70 1.31 -8.30
C LEU A 122 -7.56 1.66 -9.27
N LYS A 123 -7.85 1.61 -10.56
CA LYS A 123 -6.93 1.89 -11.67
C LYS A 123 -7.29 3.24 -12.28
N ALA A 124 -6.72 4.34 -11.74
CA ALA A 124 -6.93 5.68 -12.30
C ALA A 124 -5.94 5.94 -13.44
N ASP A 125 -6.46 6.14 -14.64
CA ASP A 125 -5.68 6.34 -15.85
C ASP A 125 -5.42 7.84 -16.12
N ASP A 126 -4.39 8.13 -16.92
CA ASP A 126 -4.15 9.41 -17.60
C ASP A 126 -3.64 10.56 -16.69
N LEU A 127 -2.87 10.28 -15.65
CA LEU A 127 -2.21 11.36 -14.93
C LEU A 127 -1.15 12.03 -15.81
N ILE A 128 -1.32 13.31 -16.03
CA ILE A 128 -0.39 14.16 -16.80
C ILE A 128 -0.19 15.49 -16.07
N TYR A 129 0.96 16.15 -16.31
CA TYR A 129 1.19 17.50 -15.83
C TYR A 129 0.16 18.49 -16.41
N SER A 130 -0.33 19.39 -15.58
CA SER A 130 -1.24 20.48 -15.99
C SER A 130 -0.58 21.84 -15.75
N SER A 131 -0.36 22.62 -16.79
CA SER A 131 0.29 23.93 -16.71
C SER A 131 -0.46 24.95 -15.83
N GLY A 132 -1.77 24.73 -15.59
CA GLY A 132 -2.59 25.62 -14.76
C GLY A 132 -2.66 25.22 -13.29
N TYR A 133 -2.50 23.93 -13.00
CA TYR A 133 -2.76 23.36 -11.67
C TYR A 133 -1.69 22.38 -11.18
N THR A 134 -0.62 22.18 -11.91
CA THR A 134 0.44 21.19 -11.65
C THR A 134 -0.08 19.76 -11.77
N ILE A 135 -1.08 19.38 -10.97
CA ILE A 135 -1.89 18.16 -11.09
C ILE A 135 -3.31 18.55 -11.54
N PRO A 136 -3.92 17.88 -12.54
CA PRO A 136 -5.30 18.16 -12.96
C PRO A 136 -6.28 18.11 -11.77
N LEU A 137 -7.25 19.03 -11.72
CA LEU A 137 -8.18 19.15 -10.60
C LEU A 137 -8.94 17.85 -10.29
N GLY A 138 -9.28 17.08 -11.32
CA GLY A 138 -9.92 15.78 -11.12
C GLY A 138 -9.04 14.79 -10.35
N PHE A 139 -7.74 14.79 -10.61
CA PHE A 139 -6.79 13.97 -9.84
C PHE A 139 -6.57 14.51 -8.43
N GLN A 140 -6.51 15.84 -8.22
CA GLN A 140 -6.44 16.40 -6.87
C GLN A 140 -7.62 15.91 -6.03
N ARG A 141 -8.85 16.04 -6.56
CA ARG A 141 -10.07 15.56 -5.89
C ARG A 141 -10.04 14.05 -5.60
N PHE A 142 -9.52 13.26 -6.54
CA PHE A 142 -9.39 11.82 -6.37
C PHE A 142 -8.38 11.47 -5.26
N ILE A 143 -7.23 12.13 -5.23
CA ILE A 143 -6.19 11.94 -4.20
C ILE A 143 -6.74 12.30 -2.82
N ASP A 144 -7.32 13.50 -2.68
CA ASP A 144 -7.95 13.97 -1.43
C ASP A 144 -9.04 12.97 -0.94
N TYR A 145 -9.81 12.42 -1.87
CA TYR A 145 -10.86 11.45 -1.55
C TYR A 145 -10.29 10.12 -1.05
N VAL A 146 -9.24 9.59 -1.69
CA VAL A 146 -8.52 8.37 -1.28
C VAL A 146 -7.98 8.53 0.15
N GLU A 147 -7.33 9.66 0.43
CA GLU A 147 -6.82 10.00 1.77
C GLU A 147 -7.96 10.11 2.80
N GLN A 148 -9.03 10.84 2.47
CA GLN A 148 -10.19 11.02 3.35
C GLN A 148 -10.85 9.68 3.71
N LYS A 149 -11.02 8.80 2.74
CA LYS A 149 -11.63 7.47 2.94
C LYS A 149 -10.65 6.46 3.53
N LYS A 150 -9.36 6.77 3.57
CA LYS A 150 -8.27 5.87 4.02
C LYS A 150 -8.28 4.54 3.27
N ILE A 151 -8.44 4.61 1.96
CA ILE A 151 -8.41 3.47 1.05
C ILE A 151 -7.13 3.47 0.22
N MET A 152 -6.80 2.32 -0.39
CA MET A 152 -5.70 2.21 -1.34
C MET A 152 -6.19 2.44 -2.77
N ALA A 153 -5.32 3.02 -3.62
CA ALA A 153 -5.60 3.24 -5.03
C ALA A 153 -4.33 3.15 -5.88
N SER A 154 -4.47 3.33 -7.18
CA SER A 154 -3.32 3.44 -8.08
C SER A 154 -3.57 4.44 -9.21
N ILE A 155 -2.51 5.07 -9.69
CA ILE A 155 -2.55 6.10 -10.72
C ILE A 155 -1.55 5.79 -11.83
N GLY A 156 -2.03 5.73 -13.07
CA GLY A 156 -1.23 5.59 -14.28
C GLY A 156 -0.69 6.92 -14.75
N ILE A 157 0.63 7.06 -14.72
CA ILE A 157 1.30 8.28 -15.18
C ILE A 157 1.70 8.15 -16.66
N ILE A 158 1.41 9.18 -17.45
CA ILE A 158 1.90 9.32 -18.81
C ILE A 158 3.32 9.86 -18.76
N GLY A 159 4.28 9.08 -19.26
CA GLY A 159 5.72 9.28 -19.03
C GLY A 159 6.27 10.62 -19.50
N ASN A 160 5.78 11.19 -20.61
CA ASN A 160 6.26 12.47 -21.12
C ASN A 160 5.98 13.64 -20.14
N SER A 161 5.04 13.48 -19.21
CA SER A 161 4.81 14.44 -18.14
C SER A 161 5.97 14.55 -17.16
N LEU A 162 6.84 13.55 -17.12
CA LEU A 162 8.05 13.54 -16.31
C LEU A 162 9.24 14.27 -16.96
N GLU A 163 9.12 14.67 -18.23
CA GLU A 163 10.12 15.52 -18.92
C GLU A 163 9.99 17.01 -18.56
N ILE A 164 8.92 17.39 -17.87
CA ILE A 164 8.66 18.78 -17.48
C ILE A 164 9.69 19.24 -16.45
N ASP A 165 10.18 20.46 -16.59
CA ASP A 165 11.03 21.12 -15.61
C ASP A 165 10.16 21.86 -14.58
N ASN A 166 9.63 21.12 -13.59
CA ASN A 166 8.76 21.68 -12.56
C ASN A 166 8.91 20.91 -11.23
N ASP A 167 9.65 21.51 -10.29
CA ASP A 167 9.93 20.90 -8.98
C ASP A 167 8.68 20.69 -8.12
N ASP A 168 7.68 21.56 -8.23
CA ASP A 168 6.42 21.43 -7.47
C ASP A 168 5.65 20.18 -7.91
N TYR A 169 5.64 19.88 -9.22
CA TYR A 169 5.04 18.65 -9.75
C TYR A 169 5.67 17.40 -9.17
N PHE A 170 7.01 17.35 -9.18
CA PHE A 170 7.74 16.20 -8.63
C PHE A 170 7.63 16.10 -7.12
N THR A 171 7.52 17.23 -6.41
CA THR A 171 7.29 17.24 -4.97
C THR A 171 5.94 16.61 -4.64
N ILE A 172 4.87 17.01 -5.32
CA ILE A 172 3.52 16.43 -5.14
C ILE A 172 3.54 14.91 -5.43
N LEU A 173 4.16 14.49 -6.53
CA LEU A 173 4.24 13.04 -6.86
C LEU A 173 5.01 12.25 -5.81
N ARG A 174 6.11 12.79 -5.27
CA ARG A 174 6.88 12.13 -4.21
C ARG A 174 6.10 12.08 -2.89
N ASP A 175 5.32 13.11 -2.57
CA ASP A 175 4.46 13.12 -1.38
C ASP A 175 3.39 12.02 -1.48
N ILE A 176 2.72 11.88 -2.64
CA ILE A 176 1.77 10.80 -2.92
C ILE A 176 2.44 9.42 -2.74
N ILE A 177 3.65 9.24 -3.28
CA ILE A 177 4.41 7.98 -3.16
C ILE A 177 4.78 7.69 -1.70
N ASN A 178 5.22 8.70 -0.96
CA ASN A 178 5.67 8.56 0.43
C ASN A 178 4.52 8.30 1.40
N ASP A 179 3.31 8.81 1.14
CA ASP A 179 2.12 8.47 1.89
C ASP A 179 1.80 6.97 1.80
N GLY A 180 2.02 6.36 0.64
CA GLY A 180 1.90 4.92 0.41
C GLY A 180 0.48 4.42 0.19
N SER A 181 -0.54 5.27 0.23
CA SER A 181 -1.94 4.92 -0.10
C SER A 181 -2.18 4.79 -1.60
N ILE A 182 -1.34 5.42 -2.42
CA ILE A 182 -1.45 5.42 -3.88
C ILE A 182 -0.17 4.92 -4.53
N GLU A 183 -0.29 3.89 -5.38
CA GLU A 183 0.81 3.40 -6.22
C GLU A 183 0.77 4.07 -7.58
N ILE A 184 1.92 4.64 -8.01
CA ILE A 184 2.08 5.17 -9.37
C ILE A 184 2.59 4.06 -10.28
N TRP A 185 1.99 3.91 -11.48
CA TRP A 185 2.34 2.89 -12.46
C TRP A 185 2.50 3.46 -13.87
N ASN A 186 3.13 2.70 -14.78
CA ASN A 186 3.50 3.10 -16.13
C ASN A 186 2.29 3.03 -17.07
N HIS A 187 1.83 4.20 -17.58
CA HIS A 187 0.74 4.30 -18.55
C HIS A 187 1.23 4.77 -19.93
N GLY A 188 2.34 4.18 -20.41
CA GLY A 188 2.99 4.58 -21.62
C GLY A 188 3.78 5.89 -21.48
N PHE A 189 4.34 6.34 -22.60
CA PHE A 189 5.16 7.55 -22.64
C PHE A 189 4.39 8.77 -23.16
N ASP A 190 3.73 8.66 -24.32
CA ASP A 190 3.04 9.78 -24.96
C ASP A 190 1.52 9.62 -25.08
N HIS A 191 1.00 8.48 -24.67
CA HIS A 191 -0.43 8.12 -24.71
C HIS A 191 -1.02 8.25 -26.12
N LYS A 192 -0.25 7.91 -27.14
CA LYS A 192 -0.71 8.06 -28.53
C LYS A 192 -1.83 7.09 -28.86
N LEU A 193 -3.00 7.65 -29.17
CA LEU A 193 -4.16 6.91 -29.68
C LEU A 193 -4.49 7.38 -31.11
N ASN A 194 -4.88 6.42 -31.97
CA ASN A 194 -5.35 6.71 -33.33
C ASN A 194 -4.33 7.51 -34.19
N GLY A 195 -3.03 7.25 -34.01
CA GLY A 195 -2.00 7.74 -34.94
C GLY A 195 -2.17 7.10 -36.30
N VAL A 196 -1.73 7.78 -37.35
CA VAL A 196 -1.70 7.23 -38.71
C VAL A 196 -0.26 7.21 -39.20
N ASN A 197 0.25 6.04 -39.60
CA ASN A 197 1.59 5.88 -40.12
C ASN A 197 1.70 6.32 -41.60
N GLN A 198 2.90 6.28 -42.14
CA GLN A 198 3.17 6.70 -43.51
C GLN A 198 2.42 5.87 -44.56
N ASN A 199 1.98 4.66 -44.23
CA ASN A 199 1.20 3.77 -45.09
C ASN A 199 -0.32 4.02 -44.98
N GLY A 200 -0.76 4.95 -44.13
CA GLY A 200 -2.17 5.23 -43.86
C GLY A 200 -2.82 4.27 -42.87
N GLU A 201 -2.03 3.46 -42.15
CA GLU A 201 -2.52 2.49 -41.16
C GLU A 201 -2.62 3.15 -39.76
N THR A 202 -3.70 2.84 -39.05
CA THR A 202 -3.87 3.31 -37.65
C THR A 202 -2.93 2.57 -36.73
N TYR A 203 -2.36 3.28 -35.77
CA TYR A 203 -1.57 2.72 -34.67
C TYR A 203 -1.92 3.39 -33.36
N HIS A 204 -1.64 2.69 -32.27
CA HIS A 204 -1.58 3.22 -30.91
C HIS A 204 -0.17 3.05 -30.36
N GLU A 205 0.14 3.68 -29.25
CA GLU A 205 1.50 3.63 -28.69
C GLU A 205 2.02 2.19 -28.53
N PHE A 206 1.19 1.26 -28.04
CA PHE A 206 1.52 -0.16 -27.84
C PHE A 206 0.75 -1.12 -28.74
N TRP A 207 0.28 -0.65 -29.89
CA TRP A 207 -0.41 -1.49 -30.87
C TRP A 207 -0.07 -1.06 -32.31
N ASN A 208 0.30 -2.01 -33.14
CA ASN A 208 0.69 -1.78 -34.54
C ASN A 208 1.89 -0.81 -34.66
N THR A 209 2.85 -0.92 -33.73
CA THR A 209 4.13 -0.22 -33.71
C THR A 209 5.29 -1.23 -33.56
N SER A 210 6.52 -0.81 -33.88
CA SER A 210 7.68 -1.72 -33.80
C SER A 210 8.08 -2.04 -32.36
N TYR A 211 8.83 -3.13 -32.20
CA TYR A 211 9.40 -3.53 -30.91
C TYR A 211 10.26 -2.43 -30.31
N GLU A 212 11.11 -1.79 -31.12
CA GLU A 212 11.99 -0.71 -30.71
C GLU A 212 11.19 0.48 -30.18
N HIS A 213 10.10 0.85 -30.87
CA HIS A 213 9.23 1.95 -30.45
C HIS A 213 8.57 1.65 -29.09
N GLN A 214 7.92 0.49 -28.97
CA GLN A 214 7.24 0.12 -27.72
C GLN A 214 8.22 -0.03 -26.54
N LYS A 215 9.39 -0.62 -26.81
CA LYS A 215 10.45 -0.76 -25.81
C LYS A 215 11.00 0.59 -25.36
N GLU A 216 11.32 1.49 -26.31
CA GLU A 216 11.81 2.84 -25.99
C GLU A 216 10.81 3.60 -25.12
N HIS A 217 9.53 3.58 -25.46
CA HIS A 217 8.48 4.28 -24.70
C HIS A 217 8.31 3.70 -23.29
N LEU A 218 8.32 2.37 -23.15
CA LEU A 218 8.26 1.72 -21.83
C LEU A 218 9.48 2.10 -20.99
N GLU A 219 10.69 1.90 -21.51
CA GLU A 219 11.94 2.11 -20.78
C GLU A 219 12.15 3.59 -20.46
N LYS A 220 11.83 4.50 -21.36
CA LYS A 220 11.95 5.94 -21.13
C LYS A 220 11.08 6.41 -19.97
N THR A 221 9.85 5.90 -19.87
CA THR A 221 8.97 6.17 -18.72
C THR A 221 9.56 5.62 -17.41
N GLN A 222 10.12 4.38 -17.44
CA GLN A 222 10.79 3.79 -16.29
C GLN A 222 12.02 4.61 -15.85
N ASP A 223 12.85 5.03 -16.80
CA ASP A 223 14.06 5.82 -16.54
C ASP A 223 13.71 7.16 -15.91
N LEU A 224 12.73 7.86 -16.46
CA LEU A 224 12.25 9.13 -15.90
C LEU A 224 11.65 8.96 -14.49
N ALA A 225 10.90 7.90 -14.24
CA ALA A 225 10.37 7.65 -12.91
C ALA A 225 11.50 7.39 -11.88
N ARG A 226 12.54 6.64 -12.25
CA ARG A 226 13.71 6.46 -11.39
C ARG A 226 14.45 7.77 -11.15
N GLU A 227 14.66 8.56 -12.21
CA GLU A 227 15.40 9.84 -12.13
C GLU A 227 14.64 10.88 -11.30
N LYS A 228 13.35 11.09 -11.58
CA LYS A 228 12.55 12.19 -11.02
C LYS A 228 11.86 11.83 -9.70
N LEU A 229 11.43 10.58 -9.56
CA LEU A 229 10.63 10.13 -8.42
C LEU A 229 11.38 9.18 -7.48
N GLY A 230 12.52 8.62 -7.91
CA GLY A 230 13.31 7.69 -7.11
C GLY A 230 12.69 6.28 -6.99
N ILE A 231 11.75 5.92 -7.86
CA ILE A 231 11.05 4.62 -7.83
C ILE A 231 11.11 3.90 -9.16
N SER A 232 10.95 2.56 -9.12
CA SER A 232 10.61 1.75 -10.30
C SER A 232 9.09 1.55 -10.35
N LEU A 233 8.49 1.77 -11.52
CA LEU A 233 7.06 1.51 -11.75
C LEU A 233 6.87 0.01 -11.98
N ARG A 234 6.11 -0.65 -11.09
CA ARG A 234 6.00 -2.12 -11.06
C ARG A 234 4.80 -2.66 -11.81
N ALA A 235 3.85 -1.80 -12.15
CA ALA A 235 2.70 -2.15 -12.97
C ALA A 235 2.71 -1.36 -14.26
N PHE A 236 2.12 -1.95 -15.30
CA PHE A 236 1.94 -1.36 -16.62
C PHE A 236 0.49 -1.51 -17.07
N GLY A 237 -0.02 -0.52 -17.79
CA GLY A 237 -1.29 -0.56 -18.48
C GLY A 237 -1.17 0.22 -19.79
N ALA A 238 -1.43 -0.45 -20.92
CA ALA A 238 -1.30 0.21 -22.23
C ALA A 238 -2.34 1.33 -22.40
N PRO A 239 -1.97 2.49 -22.98
CA PRO A 239 -2.91 3.54 -23.36
C PRO A 239 -4.09 3.01 -24.15
N GLY A 240 -5.32 3.37 -23.73
CA GLY A 240 -6.55 2.87 -24.32
C GLY A 240 -6.73 1.35 -24.24
N ASN A 241 -5.95 0.67 -23.41
CA ASN A 241 -5.87 -0.79 -23.26
C ASN A 241 -5.54 -1.52 -24.59
N ASN A 242 -4.91 -0.82 -25.56
CA ASN A 242 -4.54 -1.38 -26.84
C ASN A 242 -3.12 -1.94 -26.79
N HIS A 243 -2.98 -3.22 -27.06
CA HIS A 243 -1.70 -3.93 -27.11
C HIS A 243 -1.73 -5.06 -28.14
N ASP A 244 -0.57 -5.55 -28.54
CA ASP A 244 -0.40 -6.65 -29.50
C ASP A 244 0.66 -7.66 -29.04
N SER A 245 1.06 -8.58 -29.93
CA SER A 245 2.10 -9.58 -29.63
C SER A 245 3.48 -8.94 -29.41
N VAL A 246 3.75 -7.79 -30.00
CA VAL A 246 5.00 -7.05 -29.80
C VAL A 246 5.06 -6.51 -28.36
N THR A 247 3.92 -6.00 -27.86
CA THR A 247 3.80 -5.55 -26.46
C THR A 247 4.09 -6.70 -25.49
N LEU A 248 3.60 -7.92 -25.79
CA LEU A 248 3.88 -9.09 -24.97
C LEU A 248 5.38 -9.34 -24.82
N ASP A 249 6.12 -9.28 -25.93
CA ASP A 249 7.58 -9.48 -25.93
C ASP A 249 8.30 -8.37 -25.15
N VAL A 250 7.89 -7.12 -25.34
CA VAL A 250 8.46 -5.95 -24.63
C VAL A 250 8.23 -6.04 -23.13
N ILE A 251 7.00 -6.31 -22.70
CA ILE A 251 6.65 -6.39 -21.27
C ILE A 251 7.33 -7.59 -20.62
N ASN A 252 7.36 -8.74 -21.29
CA ASN A 252 8.03 -9.94 -20.75
C ASN A 252 9.53 -9.74 -20.61
N GLY A 253 10.15 -8.93 -21.47
CA GLY A 253 11.58 -8.60 -21.41
C GLY A 253 11.96 -7.55 -20.36
N ASN A 254 11.01 -6.88 -19.72
CA ASN A 254 11.28 -5.87 -18.69
C ASN A 254 11.15 -6.45 -17.29
N ASP A 255 12.27 -6.48 -16.53
CA ASP A 255 12.31 -7.09 -15.20
C ASP A 255 11.67 -6.23 -14.09
N GLU A 256 11.45 -4.95 -14.30
CA GLU A 256 10.83 -4.07 -13.31
C GLU A 256 9.31 -4.25 -13.26
N ILE A 257 8.68 -4.43 -14.42
CA ILE A 257 7.25 -4.70 -14.51
C ILE A 257 6.95 -6.08 -13.95
N LYS A 258 6.06 -6.14 -12.96
CA LYS A 258 5.56 -7.36 -12.32
C LYS A 258 4.10 -7.63 -12.66
N ILE A 259 3.36 -6.58 -13.01
CA ILE A 259 1.92 -6.57 -13.16
C ILE A 259 1.56 -5.90 -14.49
N TRP A 260 0.60 -6.48 -15.21
CA TRP A 260 0.06 -5.89 -16.43
C TRP A 260 -1.47 -5.79 -16.35
N PHE A 261 -1.99 -4.55 -16.28
CA PHE A 261 -3.42 -4.29 -16.32
C PHE A 261 -4.00 -4.64 -17.68
N TYR A 262 -5.00 -5.52 -17.69
CA TYR A 262 -5.76 -5.94 -18.88
C TYR A 262 -4.84 -6.45 -20.00
N GLY A 263 -3.72 -7.05 -19.61
CA GLY A 263 -2.69 -7.50 -20.52
C GLY A 263 -2.98 -8.84 -21.16
N ASN A 264 -1.99 -9.34 -21.90
CA ASN A 264 -2.08 -10.64 -22.57
C ASN A 264 -1.90 -11.77 -21.54
N PRO A 265 -2.83 -12.75 -21.46
CA PRO A 265 -2.74 -13.86 -20.51
C PRO A 265 -1.53 -14.79 -20.73
N GLU A 266 -0.87 -14.73 -21.89
CA GLU A 266 0.36 -15.48 -22.18
C GLU A 266 1.61 -14.83 -21.56
N SER A 267 1.48 -13.68 -20.93
CA SER A 267 2.60 -12.97 -20.28
C SER A 267 3.15 -13.74 -19.06
N ASN A 268 4.45 -13.56 -18.81
CA ASN A 268 5.09 -14.02 -17.58
C ASN A 268 4.85 -13.07 -16.39
N LYS A 269 4.04 -12.01 -16.57
CA LYS A 269 3.64 -11.07 -15.53
C LYS A 269 2.31 -11.46 -14.91
N LEU A 270 2.03 -10.95 -13.71
CA LEU A 270 0.68 -11.06 -13.15
C LEU A 270 -0.29 -10.21 -13.97
N ILE A 271 -1.29 -10.84 -14.57
CA ILE A 271 -2.33 -10.12 -15.30
C ILE A 271 -3.46 -9.75 -14.36
N LEU A 272 -3.79 -8.46 -14.29
CA LEU A 272 -5.01 -7.98 -13.65
C LEU A 272 -6.09 -7.93 -14.73
N GLU A 273 -7.01 -8.87 -14.68
CA GLU A 273 -8.09 -9.00 -15.67
C GLU A 273 -9.19 -7.96 -15.45
N ARG A 274 -9.91 -7.62 -16.52
CA ARG A 274 -11.09 -6.76 -16.45
C ARG A 274 -12.33 -7.63 -16.22
N HIS A 275 -12.73 -7.83 -14.99
CA HIS A 275 -13.95 -8.56 -14.66
C HIS A 275 -15.18 -7.66 -14.72
N TYR A 276 -15.02 -6.38 -14.40
CA TYR A 276 -16.12 -5.43 -14.39
C TYR A 276 -15.65 -3.98 -14.62
N ASN A 277 -16.58 -3.09 -14.86
CA ASN A 277 -16.34 -1.66 -15.03
C ASN A 277 -17.03 -0.84 -13.95
N ILE A 278 -16.53 0.35 -13.72
CA ILE A 278 -17.16 1.38 -12.87
C ILE A 278 -17.76 2.51 -13.74
N GLU A 279 -17.31 2.64 -14.96
CA GLU A 279 -17.71 3.66 -15.92
C GLU A 279 -18.51 3.04 -17.07
N PHE A 280 -19.71 3.57 -17.35
CA PHE A 280 -20.66 3.15 -18.38
C PHE A 280 -21.31 4.34 -19.08
N PRO A 281 -20.81 4.81 -20.25
CA PRO A 281 -19.56 4.38 -20.93
C PRO A 281 -18.30 4.90 -20.22
N THR A 282 -17.12 4.63 -20.81
CA THR A 282 -15.84 5.17 -20.31
C THR A 282 -15.95 6.63 -19.90
N SER A 283 -15.37 7.01 -18.77
CA SER A 283 -15.40 8.32 -18.12
C SER A 283 -16.76 8.72 -17.49
N PHE A 284 -17.72 7.82 -17.44
CA PHE A 284 -19.03 8.05 -16.82
C PHE A 284 -19.29 6.97 -15.75
N PRO A 285 -18.87 7.18 -14.50
CA PRO A 285 -19.26 6.31 -13.40
C PRO A 285 -20.77 6.25 -13.28
N ASP A 286 -21.32 5.05 -13.11
CA ASP A 286 -22.76 4.80 -12.99
C ASP A 286 -23.02 3.90 -11.79
N TYR A 287 -23.56 4.47 -10.73
CA TYR A 287 -23.81 3.77 -9.48
C TYR A 287 -24.90 2.69 -9.61
N GLU A 288 -26.00 2.98 -10.31
CA GLU A 288 -27.11 2.03 -10.44
C GLU A 288 -26.67 0.83 -11.26
N GLU A 289 -26.03 1.07 -12.43
CA GLU A 289 -25.48 0.00 -13.27
C GLU A 289 -24.44 -0.85 -12.51
N PHE A 290 -23.56 -0.18 -11.73
CA PHE A 290 -22.54 -0.87 -10.96
C PHE A 290 -23.15 -1.80 -9.91
N VAL A 291 -24.13 -1.34 -9.12
CA VAL A 291 -24.71 -2.10 -8.02
C VAL A 291 -25.57 -3.25 -8.53
N ASP A 292 -26.35 -3.02 -9.60
CA ASP A 292 -27.23 -4.04 -10.17
C ASP A 292 -26.47 -5.25 -10.72
N ASN A 293 -25.24 -5.05 -11.17
CA ASN A 293 -24.41 -6.06 -11.81
C ASN A 293 -23.12 -6.38 -11.04
N TYR A 294 -23.00 -5.94 -9.79
CA TYR A 294 -21.78 -6.10 -8.98
C TYR A 294 -21.36 -7.57 -8.81
N PRO A 295 -20.18 -8.00 -9.32
CA PRO A 295 -19.73 -9.38 -9.27
C PRO A 295 -19.10 -9.69 -7.90
N ASN A 296 -19.92 -9.97 -6.91
CA ASN A 296 -19.53 -10.15 -5.51
C ASN A 296 -18.87 -11.51 -5.19
N ASP A 297 -18.77 -12.40 -6.17
CA ASP A 297 -18.15 -13.72 -6.11
C ASP A 297 -16.72 -13.75 -6.70
N GLU A 298 -16.30 -12.70 -7.41
CA GLU A 298 -14.94 -12.56 -7.89
C GLU A 298 -13.96 -12.35 -6.73
N GLU A 299 -12.76 -12.87 -6.85
CA GLU A 299 -11.70 -12.68 -5.84
C GLU A 299 -11.21 -11.25 -5.76
N TYR A 300 -11.12 -10.59 -6.90
CA TYR A 300 -10.72 -9.18 -7.02
C TYR A 300 -11.41 -8.49 -8.19
N LEU A 301 -11.47 -7.17 -8.13
CA LEU A 301 -11.85 -6.31 -9.25
C LEU A 301 -10.78 -5.26 -9.50
N ALA A 302 -10.27 -5.19 -10.74
CA ALA A 302 -9.47 -4.08 -11.20
C ALA A 302 -10.39 -3.10 -11.94
N LEU A 303 -10.69 -1.97 -11.30
CA LEU A 303 -11.70 -1.01 -11.74
C LEU A 303 -11.04 0.22 -12.35
N GLN A 304 -11.15 0.36 -13.67
CA GLN A 304 -10.61 1.52 -14.41
C GLN A 304 -11.46 2.76 -14.20
N ILE A 305 -10.79 3.89 -14.01
CA ILE A 305 -11.40 5.21 -13.78
C ILE A 305 -10.57 6.32 -14.45
N HIS A 306 -11.25 7.42 -14.83
CA HIS A 306 -10.64 8.58 -15.48
C HIS A 306 -10.97 9.88 -14.74
N PRO A 307 -10.40 10.14 -13.54
CA PRO A 307 -10.77 11.29 -12.70
C PRO A 307 -10.59 12.65 -13.35
N ASN A 308 -9.63 12.77 -14.28
CA ASN A 308 -9.28 14.01 -14.96
C ASN A 308 -10.41 14.60 -15.83
N VAL A 309 -11.40 13.79 -16.21
CA VAL A 309 -12.52 14.22 -17.06
C VAL A 309 -13.87 14.23 -16.35
N TRP A 310 -13.88 14.01 -15.03
CA TRP A 310 -15.10 14.00 -14.24
C TRP A 310 -15.50 15.42 -13.80
N ASP A 311 -16.77 15.75 -14.03
CA ASP A 311 -17.48 16.85 -13.38
C ASP A 311 -17.98 16.44 -11.97
N ASP A 312 -18.75 17.32 -11.32
CA ASP A 312 -19.25 17.07 -9.96
C ASP A 312 -20.22 15.88 -9.92
N GLU A 313 -21.05 15.70 -10.94
CA GLU A 313 -22.05 14.62 -11.01
C GLU A 313 -21.35 13.26 -11.13
N ARG A 314 -20.36 13.14 -12.03
CA ARG A 314 -19.58 11.91 -12.22
C ARG A 314 -18.76 11.56 -10.99
N PHE A 315 -18.17 12.57 -10.34
CA PHE A 315 -17.44 12.37 -9.11
C PHE A 315 -18.36 11.88 -7.97
N GLU A 316 -19.61 12.39 -7.90
CA GLU A 316 -20.60 11.90 -6.95
C GLU A 316 -21.00 10.44 -7.21
N GLN A 317 -21.20 10.04 -8.47
CA GLN A 317 -21.45 8.65 -8.84
C GLN A 317 -20.31 7.73 -8.39
N PHE A 318 -19.08 8.15 -8.61
CA PHE A 318 -17.90 7.42 -8.11
C PHE A 318 -17.88 7.30 -6.58
N ASN A 319 -18.21 8.37 -5.86
CA ASN A 319 -18.30 8.36 -4.40
C ASN A 319 -19.32 7.33 -3.91
N LEU A 320 -20.51 7.30 -4.52
CA LEU A 320 -21.55 6.34 -4.18
C LEU A 320 -21.09 4.89 -4.39
N ILE A 321 -20.38 4.62 -5.49
CA ILE A 321 -19.82 3.29 -5.78
C ILE A 321 -18.79 2.88 -4.72
N VAL A 322 -17.86 3.78 -4.38
CA VAL A 322 -16.85 3.47 -3.35
C VAL A 322 -17.50 3.27 -1.98
N ASP A 323 -18.49 4.08 -1.61
CA ASP A 323 -19.22 3.93 -0.35
C ASP A 323 -20.00 2.61 -0.31
N TYR A 324 -20.57 2.18 -1.42
CA TYR A 324 -21.18 0.85 -1.55
C TYR A 324 -20.13 -0.27 -1.34
N LEU A 325 -18.97 -0.19 -2.00
CA LEU A 325 -17.89 -1.16 -1.85
C LEU A 325 -17.39 -1.25 -0.39
N ILE A 326 -17.25 -0.10 0.30
CA ILE A 326 -16.91 -0.06 1.72
C ILE A 326 -17.98 -0.77 2.57
N GLN A 327 -19.27 -0.58 2.26
CA GLN A 327 -20.38 -1.28 2.93
C GLN A 327 -20.33 -2.79 2.69
N GLN A 328 -19.87 -3.25 1.52
CA GLN A 328 -19.61 -4.67 1.22
C GLN A 328 -18.40 -5.23 1.98
N ARG A 329 -17.66 -4.40 2.73
CA ARG A 329 -16.46 -4.77 3.50
C ARG A 329 -15.37 -5.39 2.63
N VAL A 330 -15.17 -4.84 1.44
CA VAL A 330 -14.03 -5.18 0.57
C VAL A 330 -12.74 -4.59 1.16
N ALA A 331 -11.59 -5.10 0.72
CA ALA A 331 -10.31 -4.44 1.00
C ALA A 331 -9.78 -3.79 -0.27
N PHE A 332 -9.46 -2.50 -0.19
CA PHE A 332 -8.78 -1.79 -1.26
C PHE A 332 -7.28 -2.04 -1.16
N VAL A 333 -6.65 -2.34 -2.29
CA VAL A 333 -5.21 -2.64 -2.37
C VAL A 333 -4.58 -1.95 -3.57
N THR A 334 -3.29 -1.65 -3.47
CA THR A 334 -2.52 -1.25 -4.65
C THR A 334 -2.19 -2.47 -5.53
N PRO A 335 -1.86 -2.28 -6.81
CA PRO A 335 -1.43 -3.38 -7.68
C PRO A 335 -0.31 -4.22 -7.08
N TYR A 336 0.71 -3.58 -6.51
CA TYR A 336 1.84 -4.30 -5.94
C TYR A 336 1.51 -5.00 -4.62
N GLN A 337 0.60 -4.47 -3.81
CA GLN A 337 0.06 -5.19 -2.66
C GLN A 337 -0.67 -6.46 -3.11
N PHE A 338 -1.51 -6.35 -4.16
CA PHE A 338 -2.18 -7.52 -4.75
C PHE A 338 -1.16 -8.55 -5.28
N TYR A 339 -0.13 -8.12 -6.02
CA TYR A 339 0.95 -9.00 -6.49
C TYR A 339 1.58 -9.78 -5.34
N ARG A 340 1.91 -9.10 -4.24
CA ARG A 340 2.48 -9.75 -3.05
C ARG A 340 1.53 -10.75 -2.39
N LEU A 341 0.23 -10.48 -2.38
CA LEU A 341 -0.79 -11.42 -1.91
C LEU A 341 -0.90 -12.65 -2.81
N ALA A 342 -0.82 -12.48 -4.13
CA ALA A 342 -0.91 -13.55 -5.11
C ALA A 342 0.33 -14.48 -5.15
N GLN A 343 1.47 -14.06 -4.56
CA GLN A 343 2.70 -14.87 -4.45
C GLN A 343 2.73 -15.76 -3.19
N ARG A 344 1.74 -15.68 -2.32
CA ARG A 344 1.59 -16.52 -1.10
C ARG A 344 0.90 -17.81 -1.43
#